data_677885f05be6cd7e300a74c8696c9b13
#
_entry.id   677885f05be6cd7e300a74c8696c9b13
#
_cell.length_a   1.000
_cell.length_b   1.000
_cell.length_c   1.000
_cell.angle_alpha   90.00
_cell.angle_beta   90.00
_cell.angle_gamma   90.00
#
_symmetry.space_group_name_H-M   'P 1'
#
loop_
_entity.id
_entity.type
_entity.pdbx_description
1 polymer ?
#
loop_
_entity_poly.entity_id
_entity_poly.type
_entity_poly.pdbx_seq_one_letter_code
_entity_poly.pdbx_strand_id
1 'polypeptide(L)'
;WYSRFQTVNPMTIDDDGDGYTENQGDCDDTNAQVYPGATEICDGIDNNCDGEVDEELLIMYYPDNDSDGFGGYPGILTCDPPSGYVQQSGDCDDDNPNINPSVTEAEDGIDNNCDGEVDEGFYSGSVVDVDGNSYNYLTYGDLQWTIKSAEMVTYRDGTPIPQVTDPSEWGDLTTGAWCYYDNDPTKGKLYNWYAAAGIHDDDDTTPNKELAPQGWHVPTDSEWTNLENHLIANGYNYDGSTSGNKIGKAISSTTGWNTSSIVGTPGYSSNTNNSSELNMIPSGWRSINGMFYDENTSSGFWSSSSTGLTNAWYRVLFYDDFGLGRGWN
;
A
#
# COMPACT_ATOMS: atom_id res chain seq x y z
N TRP A 1 25.97 71.83 52.53
CA TRP A 1 25.99 70.40 52.27
C TRP A 1 25.22 70.13 51.00
N TYR A 2 25.90 69.73 49.91
CA TYR A 2 25.23 69.28 48.63
C TYR A 2 25.33 67.78 48.58
N SER A 3 24.20 67.11 48.60
CA SER A 3 24.13 65.70 48.29
C SER A 3 23.98 65.58 46.78
N ARG A 4 24.83 64.80 46.15
CA ARG A 4 24.73 64.41 44.74
C ARG A 4 23.82 63.18 44.69
N PHE A 5 22.63 63.29 44.12
CA PHE A 5 21.85 62.12 43.75
C PHE A 5 22.55 61.52 42.53
N GLN A 6 23.17 60.35 42.69
CA GLN A 6 23.47 59.51 41.57
C GLN A 6 22.15 58.82 41.23
N THR A 7 21.63 59.07 40.04
CA THR A 7 20.64 58.25 39.47
C THR A 7 21.30 56.90 39.08
N VAL A 8 21.11 55.89 39.85
CA VAL A 8 21.49 54.51 39.48
C VAL A 8 20.66 54.17 38.24
N ASN A 9 21.31 53.70 37.18
CA ASN A 9 20.60 53.23 36.01
C ASN A 9 19.89 51.94 36.43
N PRO A 10 18.57 51.83 36.39
CA PRO A 10 17.85 50.63 36.83
C PRO A 10 18.31 49.36 36.10
N MET A 11 18.74 49.45 34.85
CA MET A 11 19.28 48.33 34.07
C MET A 11 20.65 47.79 34.56
N THR A 12 21.21 48.28 35.65
CA THR A 12 22.47 47.81 36.24
C THR A 12 22.32 47.33 37.68
N ILE A 13 21.11 47.17 38.14
CA ILE A 13 20.77 46.61 39.44
C ILE A 13 20.22 45.20 39.19
N ASP A 14 20.66 44.24 39.89
CA ASP A 14 20.13 42.90 39.98
C ASP A 14 19.01 42.97 41.04
N ASP A 15 17.75 43.04 40.56
CA ASP A 15 16.60 43.33 41.42
C ASP A 15 16.04 42.07 42.14
N ASP A 16 16.30 40.85 41.61
CA ASP A 16 15.85 39.59 42.18
C ASP A 16 16.96 38.74 42.84
N GLY A 17 18.21 39.06 42.55
CA GLY A 17 19.38 38.49 43.22
C GLY A 17 19.90 37.20 42.63
N ASP A 18 19.62 36.92 41.36
CA ASP A 18 20.06 35.74 40.66
C ASP A 18 21.50 35.86 40.09
N GLY A 19 22.02 37.05 40.03
CA GLY A 19 23.40 37.37 39.58
C GLY A 19 23.49 38.01 38.21
N TYR A 20 22.37 38.24 37.53
CA TYR A 20 22.29 38.92 36.24
C TYR A 20 21.53 40.24 36.38
N THR A 21 21.58 41.06 35.38
CA THR A 21 20.86 42.33 35.24
C THR A 21 20.34 42.43 33.82
N GLU A 22 19.41 43.35 33.52
CA GLU A 22 18.93 43.53 32.15
C GLU A 22 20.06 43.84 31.17
N ASN A 23 21.11 44.55 31.60
CA ASN A 23 22.30 44.82 30.76
C ASN A 23 23.15 43.58 30.49
N GLN A 24 23.00 42.53 31.26
CA GLN A 24 23.68 41.23 31.10
C GLN A 24 22.84 40.23 30.33
N GLY A 25 21.62 40.62 29.92
CA GLY A 25 20.76 39.83 29.09
C GLY A 25 19.60 39.16 29.85
N ASP A 26 19.41 39.49 31.12
CA ASP A 26 18.26 39.10 31.90
C ASP A 26 16.98 39.68 31.27
N CYS A 27 16.03 38.85 30.92
CA CYS A 27 14.82 39.24 30.26
C CYS A 27 13.66 39.49 31.26
N ASP A 28 13.81 39.12 32.53
CA ASP A 28 12.88 39.49 33.62
C ASP A 28 13.62 39.63 34.97
N ASP A 29 14.39 40.72 35.19
CA ASP A 29 15.17 41.07 36.39
C ASP A 29 14.32 41.19 37.69
N THR A 30 13.09 40.67 37.67
CA THR A 30 12.22 40.57 38.85
C THR A 30 11.89 39.11 39.21
N ASN A 31 12.41 38.16 38.44
CA ASN A 31 12.14 36.74 38.61
C ASN A 31 13.42 35.90 38.55
N ALA A 32 14.00 35.60 39.69
CA ALA A 32 15.24 34.85 39.86
C ALA A 32 15.28 33.44 39.23
N GLN A 33 14.26 33.03 38.49
CA GLN A 33 14.21 31.81 37.69
C GLN A 33 14.38 32.07 36.19
N VAL A 34 14.51 33.36 35.79
CA VAL A 34 14.61 33.82 34.42
C VAL A 34 15.93 34.59 34.25
N TYR A 35 16.94 33.97 33.65
CA TYR A 35 18.26 34.57 33.42
C TYR A 35 19.00 33.86 32.28
N PRO A 36 19.98 34.49 31.63
CA PRO A 36 20.72 33.88 30.54
C PRO A 36 21.32 32.52 30.88
N GLY A 37 20.83 31.47 30.26
CA GLY A 37 21.30 30.10 30.46
C GLY A 37 20.65 29.36 31.64
N ALA A 38 19.55 29.86 32.18
CA ALA A 38 18.69 29.12 33.08
C ALA A 38 18.17 27.81 32.41
N THR A 39 17.64 26.90 33.18
CA THR A 39 17.01 25.71 32.63
C THR A 39 15.54 26.01 32.35
N GLU A 40 15.08 25.70 31.14
CA GLU A 40 13.67 25.83 30.79
C GLU A 40 12.77 24.99 31.69
N ILE A 41 11.64 25.57 32.09
CA ILE A 41 10.54 24.89 32.78
C ILE A 41 9.25 25.20 32.06
N CYS A 42 8.34 24.22 32.01
CA CYS A 42 7.07 24.33 31.28
C CYS A 42 6.11 25.33 31.98
N ASP A 43 6.32 26.63 31.79
CA ASP A 43 5.49 27.68 32.39
C ASP A 43 5.09 28.79 31.42
N GLY A 44 5.52 28.68 30.14
CA GLY A 44 5.21 29.63 29.08
C GLY A 44 6.10 30.88 29.13
N ILE A 45 7.22 30.83 29.85
CA ILE A 45 8.20 31.89 29.97
C ILE A 45 9.52 31.44 29.33
N ASP A 46 10.20 32.31 28.63
CA ASP A 46 11.57 32.11 28.18
C ASP A 46 12.51 32.25 29.40
N ASN A 47 12.77 31.11 30.08
CA ASN A 47 13.56 31.14 31.33
C ASN A 47 15.05 31.41 31.06
N ASN A 48 15.57 30.95 29.90
CA ASN A 48 16.99 31.07 29.59
C ASN A 48 17.34 32.33 28.77
N CYS A 49 16.35 33.15 28.43
CA CYS A 49 16.46 34.41 27.70
C CYS A 49 17.12 34.28 26.30
N ASP A 50 16.89 33.15 25.60
CA ASP A 50 17.45 32.93 24.26
C ASP A 50 16.50 33.35 23.14
N GLY A 51 15.24 33.65 23.45
CA GLY A 51 14.19 34.12 22.55
C GLY A 51 13.21 33.02 22.11
N GLU A 52 13.38 31.78 22.57
CA GLU A 52 12.44 30.71 22.45
C GLU A 52 11.73 30.47 23.79
N VAL A 53 10.60 29.79 23.85
CA VAL A 53 9.82 29.57 25.06
C VAL A 53 9.58 28.09 25.24
N ASP A 54 9.92 27.56 26.42
CA ASP A 54 9.76 26.15 26.76
C ASP A 54 10.43 25.17 25.74
N GLU A 55 11.47 25.62 25.01
CA GLU A 55 12.15 24.79 24.02
C GLU A 55 12.80 23.57 24.69
N GLU A 56 13.01 22.51 23.92
CA GLU A 56 13.44 21.16 24.36
C GLU A 56 12.46 20.44 25.30
N LEU A 57 11.42 21.13 25.83
CA LEU A 57 10.38 20.53 26.68
C LEU A 57 9.12 20.19 25.90
N LEU A 58 8.93 20.79 24.72
CA LEU A 58 7.74 20.63 23.92
C LEU A 58 7.67 19.22 23.32
N ILE A 59 6.57 18.54 23.56
CA ILE A 59 6.26 17.19 23.04
C ILE A 59 4.97 17.28 22.24
N MET A 60 4.91 16.53 21.13
CA MET A 60 3.68 16.41 20.35
C MET A 60 2.70 15.48 21.06
N TYR A 61 1.47 15.95 21.23
CA TYR A 61 0.35 15.19 21.78
C TYR A 61 -0.84 15.22 20.83
N TYR A 62 -1.62 14.16 20.82
CA TYR A 62 -2.74 13.94 19.92
C TYR A 62 -4.03 13.74 20.73
N PRO A 63 -5.18 14.27 20.28
CA PRO A 63 -6.44 14.00 20.95
C PRO A 63 -6.74 12.51 20.95
N ASP A 64 -7.22 12.00 22.07
CA ASP A 64 -7.61 10.59 22.30
C ASP A 64 -9.04 10.62 22.85
N ASN A 65 -10.01 10.62 21.91
CA ASN A 65 -11.41 10.84 22.23
C ASN A 65 -12.07 9.61 22.81
N ASP A 66 -11.64 8.42 22.41
CA ASP A 66 -12.20 7.14 22.85
C ASP A 66 -11.42 6.48 23.99
N SER A 67 -10.25 7.02 24.32
CA SER A 67 -9.38 6.66 25.46
C SER A 67 -8.74 5.28 25.33
N ASP A 68 -8.31 4.92 24.11
CA ASP A 68 -7.61 3.67 23.83
C ASP A 68 -6.08 3.79 23.95
N GLY A 69 -5.55 5.01 24.05
CA GLY A 69 -4.13 5.33 24.22
C GLY A 69 -3.41 5.76 22.93
N PHE A 70 -4.11 5.81 21.82
CA PHE A 70 -3.66 6.39 20.56
C PHE A 70 -4.49 7.65 20.26
N GLY A 71 -3.95 8.54 19.45
CA GLY A 71 -4.65 9.78 19.15
C GLY A 71 -4.68 10.11 17.67
N GLY A 72 -5.75 10.79 17.30
CA GLY A 72 -6.02 11.25 15.94
C GLY A 72 -5.29 12.56 15.59
N TYR A 73 -5.36 12.97 14.34
CA TYR A 73 -4.81 14.23 13.87
C TYR A 73 -5.89 15.35 13.88
N PRO A 74 -5.50 16.63 14.10
CA PRO A 74 -4.15 17.15 14.33
C PRO A 74 -3.69 17.09 15.78
N GLY A 75 -2.37 16.86 15.98
CA GLY A 75 -1.75 16.96 17.28
C GLY A 75 -1.43 18.40 17.68
N ILE A 76 -1.07 18.59 18.96
CA ILE A 76 -0.58 19.86 19.52
C ILE A 76 0.82 19.68 20.09
N LEU A 77 1.64 20.72 19.97
CA LEU A 77 2.98 20.75 20.55
C LEU A 77 2.89 21.51 21.88
N THR A 78 3.14 20.82 22.99
CA THR A 78 3.06 21.39 24.36
C THR A 78 3.89 20.55 25.32
N CYS A 79 4.30 21.15 26.41
CA CYS A 79 4.92 20.44 27.53
C CYS A 79 3.93 20.05 28.64
N ASP A 80 2.74 20.63 28.62
CA ASP A 80 1.64 20.32 29.56
C ASP A 80 0.35 19.98 28.79
N PRO A 81 0.15 18.69 28.45
CA PRO A 81 -0.96 18.30 27.60
C PRO A 81 -2.30 18.45 28.31
N PRO A 82 -3.35 18.88 27.59
CA PRO A 82 -4.72 18.81 28.09
C PRO A 82 -5.14 17.40 28.42
N SER A 83 -6.11 17.25 29.33
CA SER A 83 -6.73 15.94 29.58
C SER A 83 -7.35 15.38 28.32
N GLY A 84 -7.14 14.08 28.02
CA GLY A 84 -7.61 13.42 26.81
C GLY A 84 -6.66 13.58 25.63
N TYR A 85 -5.37 13.84 25.89
CA TYR A 85 -4.32 13.84 24.87
C TYR A 85 -3.23 12.83 25.22
N VAL A 86 -2.71 12.14 24.21
CA VAL A 86 -1.69 11.11 24.32
C VAL A 86 -0.50 11.41 23.40
N GLN A 87 0.65 10.78 23.65
CA GLN A 87 1.84 10.92 22.79
C GLN A 87 1.81 10.00 21.58
N GLN A 88 1.08 8.91 21.64
CA GLN A 88 0.99 7.95 20.55
C GLN A 88 -0.02 8.46 19.51
N SER A 89 0.43 8.56 18.27
CA SER A 89 -0.39 8.98 17.14
C SER A 89 -0.76 7.80 16.26
N GLY A 90 -1.58 8.07 15.25
CA GLY A 90 -1.83 7.14 14.16
C GLY A 90 -3.20 6.49 14.22
N ASP A 91 -4.03 6.90 15.18
CA ASP A 91 -5.43 6.51 15.19
C ASP A 91 -6.17 7.10 13.99
N CYS A 92 -6.79 6.24 13.21
CA CYS A 92 -7.53 6.59 12.01
C CYS A 92 -9.04 6.74 12.24
N ASP A 93 -9.55 6.34 13.44
CA ASP A 93 -10.93 6.58 13.89
C ASP A 93 -10.98 6.82 15.39
N ASP A 94 -10.51 8.00 15.84
CA ASP A 94 -10.39 8.49 17.22
C ASP A 94 -11.73 8.53 18.02
N ASP A 95 -12.78 7.96 17.47
CA ASP A 95 -14.07 7.76 18.14
C ASP A 95 -14.38 6.26 18.39
N ASN A 96 -13.48 5.33 18.01
CA ASN A 96 -13.70 3.89 18.10
C ASN A 96 -12.49 3.13 18.66
N PRO A 97 -12.47 2.73 19.94
CA PRO A 97 -11.32 2.12 20.60
C PRO A 97 -10.93 0.71 20.06
N ASN A 98 -11.60 0.22 19.03
CA ASN A 98 -11.24 -1.01 18.32
C ASN A 98 -10.52 -0.73 17.00
N ILE A 99 -10.22 0.53 16.70
CA ILE A 99 -9.50 0.97 15.49
C ILE A 99 -8.32 1.83 15.94
N ASN A 100 -7.11 1.26 15.98
CA ASN A 100 -5.89 1.95 16.38
C ASN A 100 -4.65 1.11 16.00
N PRO A 101 -3.45 1.68 15.96
CA PRO A 101 -2.22 1.00 15.53
C PRO A 101 -1.82 -0.26 16.33
N SER A 102 -2.46 -0.58 17.42
CA SER A 102 -2.17 -1.78 18.23
C SER A 102 -3.17 -2.91 18.07
N VAL A 103 -4.26 -2.66 17.37
CA VAL A 103 -5.34 -3.64 17.15
C VAL A 103 -4.90 -4.60 16.03
N THR A 104 -5.36 -5.83 16.10
CA THR A 104 -5.21 -6.79 15.01
C THR A 104 -6.41 -6.64 14.08
N GLU A 105 -6.19 -6.71 12.79
CA GLU A 105 -7.27 -6.67 11.80
C GLU A 105 -8.42 -7.63 12.12
N ALA A 106 -9.63 -7.22 11.80
CA ALA A 106 -10.83 -8.05 11.76
C ALA A 106 -11.36 -8.08 10.33
N GLU A 107 -11.87 -9.21 9.86
CA GLU A 107 -12.43 -9.34 8.50
C GLU A 107 -13.80 -8.61 8.43
N ASP A 108 -13.77 -7.28 8.41
CA ASP A 108 -14.98 -6.44 8.48
C ASP A 108 -15.00 -5.29 7.45
N GLY A 109 -13.99 -5.19 6.61
CA GLY A 109 -13.85 -4.17 5.58
C GLY A 109 -13.34 -2.83 6.12
N ILE A 110 -12.76 -2.82 7.32
CA ILE A 110 -12.20 -1.64 7.98
C ILE A 110 -10.70 -1.87 8.19
N ASP A 111 -9.89 -0.85 8.01
CA ASP A 111 -8.49 -0.81 8.44
C ASP A 111 -8.48 -0.63 9.97
N ASN A 112 -8.47 -1.75 10.70
CA ASN A 112 -8.55 -1.70 12.15
C ASN A 112 -7.22 -1.29 12.79
N ASN A 113 -6.08 -1.60 12.16
CA ASN A 113 -4.74 -1.31 12.68
C ASN A 113 -4.13 -0.01 12.15
N CYS A 114 -4.86 0.71 11.29
CA CYS A 114 -4.48 2.02 10.74
C CYS A 114 -3.16 2.03 9.96
N ASP A 115 -2.77 0.94 9.31
CA ASP A 115 -1.56 0.84 8.52
C ASP A 115 -1.75 1.22 7.04
N GLY A 116 -3.00 1.43 6.61
CA GLY A 116 -3.41 1.84 5.28
C GLY A 116 -3.83 0.68 4.38
N GLU A 117 -3.78 -0.55 4.88
CA GLU A 117 -4.37 -1.72 4.25
C GLU A 117 -5.65 -2.10 5.01
N VAL A 118 -6.56 -2.84 4.39
CA VAL A 118 -7.85 -3.23 4.99
C VAL A 118 -7.91 -4.73 5.05
N ASP A 119 -8.27 -5.30 6.21
CA ASP A 119 -8.39 -6.74 6.42
C ASP A 119 -7.11 -7.53 6.07
N GLU A 120 -5.91 -6.94 6.16
CA GLU A 120 -4.67 -7.66 5.88
C GLU A 120 -4.35 -8.69 6.98
N GLY A 121 -3.56 -9.71 6.60
CA GLY A 121 -3.20 -10.79 7.53
C GLY A 121 -4.19 -11.95 7.60
N PHE A 122 -5.36 -11.86 6.96
CA PHE A 122 -6.35 -12.94 6.86
C PHE A 122 -6.09 -13.92 5.71
N TYR A 123 -4.88 -13.90 5.16
CA TYR A 123 -4.52 -14.86 4.13
C TYR A 123 -4.75 -16.30 4.61
N SER A 124 -5.36 -17.11 3.76
CA SER A 124 -5.54 -18.54 4.03
C SER A 124 -4.20 -19.26 4.18
N GLY A 125 -3.11 -18.64 3.73
CA GLY A 125 -1.73 -19.10 3.86
C GLY A 125 -0.81 -18.52 2.79
N SER A 126 0.39 -19.08 2.68
CA SER A 126 1.36 -18.72 1.66
C SER A 126 1.96 -19.94 0.98
N VAL A 127 2.37 -19.79 -0.28
CA VAL A 127 3.09 -20.79 -1.06
C VAL A 127 4.38 -20.19 -1.62
N VAL A 128 5.43 -21.00 -1.74
CA VAL A 128 6.74 -20.57 -2.27
C VAL A 128 7.02 -21.34 -3.55
N ASP A 129 7.49 -20.64 -4.60
CA ASP A 129 7.92 -21.26 -5.85
C ASP A 129 9.37 -21.77 -5.79
N VAL A 130 9.86 -22.37 -6.86
CA VAL A 130 11.22 -22.92 -6.94
C VAL A 130 12.28 -21.82 -6.96
N ASP A 131 11.94 -20.60 -7.37
CA ASP A 131 12.84 -19.44 -7.40
C ASP A 131 12.90 -18.73 -6.04
N GLY A 132 12.09 -19.16 -5.04
CA GLY A 132 12.04 -18.63 -3.69
C GLY A 132 11.08 -17.45 -3.50
N ASN A 133 10.25 -17.13 -4.50
CA ASN A 133 9.22 -16.10 -4.35
C ASN A 133 8.07 -16.64 -3.50
N SER A 134 7.59 -15.83 -2.55
CA SER A 134 6.43 -16.13 -1.71
C SER A 134 5.17 -15.46 -2.27
N TYR A 135 4.05 -16.19 -2.22
CA TYR A 135 2.73 -15.76 -2.66
C TYR A 135 1.73 -16.06 -1.55
N ASN A 136 1.14 -15.02 -0.99
CA ASN A 136 -0.03 -15.19 -0.13
C ASN A 136 -1.23 -15.58 -0.98
N TYR A 137 -2.17 -16.30 -0.39
CA TYR A 137 -3.39 -16.74 -1.07
C TYR A 137 -4.62 -16.64 -0.17
N LEU A 138 -5.76 -16.49 -0.82
CA LEU A 138 -7.08 -16.49 -0.21
C LEU A 138 -7.93 -17.63 -0.77
N THR A 139 -9.01 -17.96 -0.06
CA THR A 139 -9.93 -19.01 -0.46
C THR A 139 -11.23 -18.40 -0.98
N TYR A 140 -11.58 -18.68 -2.23
CA TYR A 140 -12.83 -18.27 -2.85
C TYR A 140 -13.63 -19.52 -3.27
N GLY A 141 -14.68 -19.81 -2.53
CA GLY A 141 -15.41 -21.08 -2.70
C GLY A 141 -14.52 -22.28 -2.37
N ASP A 142 -14.35 -23.18 -3.31
CA ASP A 142 -13.55 -24.41 -3.14
C ASP A 142 -12.10 -24.27 -3.62
N LEU A 143 -11.71 -23.09 -4.13
CA LEU A 143 -10.39 -22.84 -4.73
C LEU A 143 -9.60 -21.79 -3.96
N GLN A 144 -8.28 -21.96 -3.93
CA GLN A 144 -7.33 -20.99 -3.40
C GLN A 144 -6.69 -20.22 -4.55
N TRP A 145 -6.55 -18.89 -4.39
CA TRP A 145 -6.01 -18.00 -5.39
C TRP A 145 -4.89 -17.15 -4.77
N THR A 146 -3.77 -17.08 -5.47
CA THR A 146 -2.70 -16.14 -5.05
C THR A 146 -3.14 -14.70 -5.33
N ILE A 147 -2.82 -13.81 -4.42
CA ILE A 147 -3.15 -12.37 -4.49
C ILE A 147 -2.02 -11.51 -5.07
N LYS A 148 -0.97 -12.16 -5.54
CA LYS A 148 0.18 -11.54 -6.20
C LYS A 148 0.39 -12.17 -7.57
N SER A 149 0.76 -11.35 -8.56
CA SER A 149 1.12 -11.82 -9.89
C SER A 149 2.33 -12.76 -9.88
N ALA A 150 2.39 -13.67 -10.83
CA ALA A 150 3.49 -14.61 -11.00
C ALA A 150 4.85 -13.90 -11.20
N GLU A 151 5.90 -14.40 -10.53
CA GLU A 151 7.26 -13.86 -10.62
C GLU A 151 8.30 -14.93 -10.99
N MET A 152 7.87 -16.14 -11.35
CA MET A 152 8.72 -17.27 -11.67
C MET A 152 9.59 -16.97 -12.90
N VAL A 153 10.83 -17.40 -12.85
CA VAL A 153 11.76 -17.43 -14.00
C VAL A 153 12.16 -18.87 -14.34
N THR A 154 11.61 -19.82 -13.59
CA THR A 154 11.87 -21.27 -13.70
C THR A 154 10.55 -22.03 -13.60
N TYR A 155 10.39 -23.07 -14.41
CA TYR A 155 9.32 -24.03 -14.21
C TYR A 155 9.54 -24.81 -12.91
N ARG A 156 8.49 -25.43 -12.38
CA ARG A 156 8.51 -26.19 -11.12
C ARG A 156 9.63 -27.24 -11.03
N ASP A 157 10.04 -27.82 -12.14
CA ASP A 157 11.09 -28.83 -12.22
C ASP A 157 12.51 -28.27 -12.27
N GLY A 158 12.67 -26.93 -12.18
CA GLY A 158 13.94 -26.24 -12.26
C GLY A 158 14.40 -25.86 -13.66
N THR A 159 13.60 -26.13 -14.71
CA THR A 159 13.92 -25.70 -16.08
C THR A 159 13.75 -24.19 -16.21
N PRO A 160 14.77 -23.43 -16.66
CA PRO A 160 14.66 -21.99 -16.84
C PRO A 160 13.62 -21.62 -17.92
N ILE A 161 12.90 -20.53 -17.69
CA ILE A 161 12.05 -19.89 -18.69
C ILE A 161 12.85 -18.74 -19.29
N PRO A 162 13.08 -18.70 -20.60
CA PRO A 162 13.86 -17.66 -21.24
C PRO A 162 13.27 -16.25 -21.03
N GLN A 163 14.12 -15.28 -20.71
CA GLN A 163 13.77 -13.87 -20.79
C GLN A 163 14.02 -13.36 -22.21
N VAL A 164 12.98 -12.90 -22.89
CA VAL A 164 13.08 -12.42 -24.28
C VAL A 164 12.70 -10.95 -24.34
N THR A 165 13.66 -10.09 -24.70
CA THR A 165 13.48 -8.63 -24.78
C THR A 165 13.31 -8.13 -26.21
N ASP A 166 13.90 -8.80 -27.19
CA ASP A 166 13.80 -8.43 -28.61
C ASP A 166 12.37 -8.61 -29.14
N PRO A 167 11.80 -7.59 -29.81
CA PRO A 167 10.43 -7.67 -30.33
C PRO A 167 10.23 -8.73 -31.42
N SER A 168 11.21 -8.93 -32.30
CA SER A 168 11.10 -9.90 -33.40
C SER A 168 11.21 -11.32 -32.87
N GLU A 169 12.17 -11.56 -31.95
CA GLU A 169 12.30 -12.84 -31.28
C GLU A 169 11.02 -13.20 -30.51
N TRP A 170 10.42 -12.23 -29.79
CA TRP A 170 9.17 -12.44 -29.07
C TRP A 170 8.03 -12.86 -30.00
N GLY A 171 7.94 -12.26 -31.18
CA GLY A 171 6.90 -12.54 -32.16
C GLY A 171 7.00 -13.93 -32.79
N ASP A 172 8.20 -14.49 -32.83
CA ASP A 172 8.50 -15.77 -33.46
C ASP A 172 8.48 -16.95 -32.44
N LEU A 173 8.17 -16.69 -31.16
CA LEU A 173 8.20 -17.71 -30.11
C LEU A 173 7.13 -18.77 -30.33
N THR A 174 7.53 -20.03 -30.17
CA THR A 174 6.70 -21.24 -30.11
C THR A 174 6.75 -21.90 -28.74
N THR A 175 7.61 -21.38 -27.84
CA THR A 175 7.87 -21.88 -26.50
C THR A 175 7.71 -20.81 -25.45
N GLY A 176 7.67 -21.21 -24.18
CA GLY A 176 7.49 -20.33 -23.02
C GLY A 176 8.60 -19.29 -22.88
N ALA A 177 8.20 -18.05 -22.68
CA ALA A 177 9.09 -16.93 -22.39
C ALA A 177 8.43 -15.90 -21.48
N TRP A 178 9.26 -15.06 -20.86
CA TRP A 178 8.82 -13.92 -20.07
C TRP A 178 9.63 -12.66 -20.40
N CYS A 179 9.10 -11.51 -20.04
CA CYS A 179 9.79 -10.21 -20.04
C CYS A 179 9.24 -9.31 -18.95
N TYR A 180 9.93 -8.22 -18.64
CA TYR A 180 9.31 -7.11 -17.93
C TYR A 180 8.49 -6.26 -18.89
N TYR A 181 7.43 -5.57 -18.39
CA TYR A 181 6.76 -4.56 -19.20
C TYR A 181 7.76 -3.47 -19.58
N ASP A 182 7.79 -3.12 -20.87
CA ASP A 182 8.75 -2.17 -21.47
C ASP A 182 10.25 -2.52 -21.21
N ASN A 183 10.53 -3.78 -20.87
CA ASN A 183 11.84 -4.29 -20.47
C ASN A 183 12.40 -3.61 -19.20
N ASP A 184 11.56 -2.97 -18.39
CA ASP A 184 11.92 -2.30 -17.15
C ASP A 184 11.78 -3.26 -15.96
N PRO A 185 12.87 -3.63 -15.25
CA PRO A 185 12.84 -4.58 -14.15
C PRO A 185 12.12 -4.05 -12.89
N THR A 186 11.74 -2.77 -12.85
CA THR A 186 10.90 -2.21 -11.78
C THR A 186 9.41 -2.49 -11.98
N LYS A 187 9.03 -2.99 -13.17
CA LYS A 187 7.67 -3.37 -13.53
C LYS A 187 7.45 -4.87 -13.40
N GLY A 188 6.19 -5.30 -13.38
CA GLY A 188 5.84 -6.70 -13.28
C GLY A 188 6.28 -7.54 -14.50
N LYS A 189 6.39 -8.86 -14.29
CA LYS A 189 6.69 -9.81 -15.37
C LYS A 189 5.45 -10.09 -16.22
N LEU A 190 5.67 -10.17 -17.52
CA LEU A 190 4.69 -10.61 -18.52
C LEU A 190 5.15 -11.95 -19.09
N TYR A 191 4.24 -12.89 -19.23
CA TYR A 191 4.50 -14.20 -19.80
C TYR A 191 3.71 -14.36 -21.11
N ASN A 192 4.30 -15.03 -22.09
CA ASN A 192 3.53 -15.50 -23.23
C ASN A 192 2.65 -16.70 -22.79
N TRP A 193 1.66 -17.05 -23.62
CA TRP A 193 0.79 -18.17 -23.28
C TRP A 193 1.52 -19.51 -23.19
N TYR A 194 2.56 -19.71 -24.01
CA TYR A 194 3.36 -20.94 -23.97
C TYR A 194 4.00 -21.18 -22.59
N ALA A 195 4.44 -20.12 -21.90
CA ALA A 195 4.94 -20.23 -20.53
C ALA A 195 3.82 -20.65 -19.57
N ALA A 196 2.64 -20.05 -19.68
CA ALA A 196 1.47 -20.39 -18.84
C ALA A 196 0.97 -21.83 -19.08
N ALA A 197 1.10 -22.32 -20.31
CA ALA A 197 0.74 -23.70 -20.71
C ALA A 197 1.88 -24.71 -20.48
N GLY A 198 3.09 -24.25 -20.10
CA GLY A 198 4.25 -25.10 -19.84
C GLY A 198 4.93 -25.66 -21.09
N ILE A 199 4.66 -25.11 -22.27
CA ILE A 199 5.30 -25.50 -23.52
C ILE A 199 6.71 -24.95 -23.56
N HIS A 200 7.71 -25.81 -23.47
CA HIS A 200 9.11 -25.41 -23.23
C HIS A 200 10.08 -25.82 -24.36
N ASP A 201 9.62 -26.62 -25.29
CA ASP A 201 10.33 -27.03 -26.51
C ASP A 201 9.35 -27.23 -27.68
N ASP A 202 9.87 -27.49 -28.87
CA ASP A 202 9.09 -27.68 -30.11
C ASP A 202 8.66 -29.13 -30.35
N ASP A 203 8.84 -30.04 -29.37
CA ASP A 203 8.44 -31.43 -29.44
C ASP A 203 7.09 -31.63 -28.73
N ASP A 204 6.02 -31.77 -29.49
CA ASP A 204 4.65 -31.97 -29.00
C ASP A 204 4.44 -33.29 -28.26
N THR A 205 5.42 -34.18 -28.27
CA THR A 205 5.42 -35.44 -27.48
C THR A 205 6.04 -35.26 -26.10
N THR A 206 6.77 -34.20 -25.86
CA THR A 206 7.34 -33.88 -24.55
C THR A 206 6.24 -33.35 -23.62
N PRO A 207 6.08 -33.90 -22.38
CA PRO A 207 5.06 -33.39 -21.47
C PRO A 207 5.29 -31.92 -21.10
N ASN A 208 4.22 -31.13 -21.10
CA ASN A 208 4.25 -29.75 -20.65
C ASN A 208 4.77 -29.65 -19.21
N LYS A 209 5.47 -28.57 -18.90
CA LYS A 209 5.98 -28.28 -17.57
C LYS A 209 4.96 -27.47 -16.77
N GLU A 210 5.07 -27.55 -15.46
CA GLU A 210 4.19 -26.78 -14.59
C GLU A 210 4.87 -25.44 -14.22
N LEU A 211 4.20 -24.33 -14.49
CA LEU A 211 4.68 -23.00 -14.10
C LEU A 211 4.47 -22.75 -12.60
N ALA A 212 3.29 -23.08 -12.08
CA ALA A 212 2.90 -22.78 -10.72
C ALA A 212 3.62 -23.64 -9.66
N PRO A 213 3.71 -23.21 -8.39
CA PRO A 213 4.31 -23.96 -7.30
C PRO A 213 3.73 -25.36 -7.09
N GLN A 214 4.40 -26.18 -6.29
CA GLN A 214 3.93 -27.53 -5.99
C GLN A 214 2.53 -27.53 -5.35
N GLY A 215 1.60 -28.28 -5.94
CA GLY A 215 0.19 -28.35 -5.53
C GLY A 215 -0.70 -27.25 -6.12
N TRP A 216 -0.12 -26.34 -6.90
CA TRP A 216 -0.80 -25.24 -7.59
C TRP A 216 -0.71 -25.41 -9.10
N HIS A 217 -1.57 -24.74 -9.84
CA HIS A 217 -1.55 -24.69 -11.32
C HIS A 217 -2.00 -23.33 -11.83
N VAL A 218 -1.69 -23.03 -13.09
CA VAL A 218 -2.28 -21.88 -13.79
C VAL A 218 -3.77 -22.14 -13.98
N PRO A 219 -4.67 -21.22 -13.59
CA PRO A 219 -6.10 -21.46 -13.60
C PRO A 219 -6.62 -21.84 -14.99
N THR A 220 -7.53 -22.78 -15.03
CA THR A 220 -8.32 -23.10 -16.22
C THR A 220 -9.37 -22.02 -16.48
N ASP A 221 -9.92 -21.98 -17.69
CA ASP A 221 -11.02 -21.08 -18.02
C ASP A 221 -12.28 -21.31 -17.15
N SER A 222 -12.51 -22.57 -16.77
CA SER A 222 -13.62 -22.95 -15.86
C SER A 222 -13.39 -22.43 -14.44
N GLU A 223 -12.16 -22.48 -13.93
CA GLU A 223 -11.83 -21.98 -12.59
C GLU A 223 -11.93 -20.46 -12.52
N TRP A 224 -11.48 -19.75 -13.55
CA TRP A 224 -11.75 -18.32 -13.69
C TRP A 224 -13.26 -18.02 -13.63
N THR A 225 -14.07 -18.78 -14.35
CA THR A 225 -15.54 -18.62 -14.34
C THR A 225 -16.13 -18.91 -12.95
N ASN A 226 -15.58 -19.90 -12.24
CA ASN A 226 -16.00 -20.23 -10.86
C ASN A 226 -15.66 -19.09 -9.89
N LEU A 227 -14.46 -18.49 -10.00
CA LEU A 227 -14.07 -17.31 -9.22
C LEU A 227 -15.03 -16.14 -9.47
N GLU A 228 -15.28 -15.80 -10.76
CA GLU A 228 -16.21 -14.74 -11.14
C GLU A 228 -17.60 -14.96 -10.53
N ASN A 229 -18.13 -16.18 -10.66
CA ASN A 229 -19.45 -16.53 -10.13
C ASN A 229 -19.49 -16.46 -8.59
N HIS A 230 -18.43 -16.91 -7.92
CA HIS A 230 -18.31 -16.80 -6.46
C HIS A 230 -18.35 -15.33 -6.00
N LEU A 231 -17.53 -14.48 -6.59
CA LEU A 231 -17.48 -13.07 -6.25
C LEU A 231 -18.82 -12.37 -6.51
N ILE A 232 -19.46 -12.63 -7.67
CA ILE A 232 -20.78 -12.06 -7.98
C ILE A 232 -21.84 -12.51 -6.97
N ALA A 233 -21.87 -13.80 -6.63
CA ALA A 233 -22.86 -14.36 -5.71
C ALA A 233 -22.71 -13.83 -4.27
N ASN A 234 -21.48 -13.45 -3.88
CA ASN A 234 -21.16 -12.90 -2.56
C ASN A 234 -21.17 -11.37 -2.50
N GLY A 235 -21.71 -10.68 -3.53
CA GLY A 235 -21.97 -9.25 -3.48
C GLY A 235 -20.78 -8.34 -3.82
N TYR A 236 -19.70 -8.87 -4.40
CA TYR A 236 -18.53 -8.10 -4.82
C TYR A 236 -18.75 -7.24 -6.08
N ASN A 237 -19.93 -7.23 -6.68
CA ASN A 237 -20.27 -6.23 -7.69
C ASN A 237 -20.26 -4.84 -7.06
N TYR A 238 -19.73 -3.81 -7.75
CA TYR A 238 -19.60 -2.46 -7.22
C TYR A 238 -20.91 -1.84 -6.70
N ASP A 239 -22.06 -2.36 -7.17
CA ASP A 239 -23.39 -1.93 -6.77
C ASP A 239 -24.07 -2.90 -5.77
N GLY A 240 -23.32 -3.87 -5.22
CA GLY A 240 -23.80 -4.88 -4.30
C GLY A 240 -24.76 -5.91 -4.92
N SER A 241 -24.99 -5.87 -6.24
CA SER A 241 -25.86 -6.84 -6.91
C SER A 241 -25.20 -8.20 -7.01
N THR A 242 -25.99 -9.26 -6.96
CA THR A 242 -25.52 -10.67 -7.11
C THR A 242 -25.76 -11.22 -8.51
N SER A 243 -25.83 -10.35 -9.51
CA SER A 243 -26.03 -10.73 -10.91
C SER A 243 -25.34 -9.78 -11.87
N GLY A 244 -24.91 -10.32 -13.02
CA GLY A 244 -24.09 -9.60 -13.99
C GLY A 244 -22.64 -9.46 -13.49
N ASN A 245 -21.70 -9.37 -14.42
CA ASN A 245 -20.27 -9.24 -14.11
C ASN A 245 -19.93 -7.76 -13.94
N LYS A 246 -19.79 -7.30 -12.69
CA LYS A 246 -19.45 -5.93 -12.31
C LYS A 246 -18.39 -5.92 -11.20
N ILE A 247 -17.60 -6.97 -11.11
CA ILE A 247 -16.59 -7.19 -10.05
C ILE A 247 -15.27 -6.45 -10.31
N GLY A 248 -15.11 -5.79 -11.46
CA GLY A 248 -13.84 -5.21 -11.88
C GLY A 248 -13.20 -4.32 -10.82
N LYS A 249 -13.99 -3.49 -10.13
CA LYS A 249 -13.51 -2.64 -9.05
C LYS A 249 -13.06 -3.44 -7.82
N ALA A 250 -13.80 -4.48 -7.45
CA ALA A 250 -13.51 -5.30 -6.28
C ALA A 250 -12.21 -6.12 -6.40
N ILE A 251 -11.82 -6.51 -7.62
CA ILE A 251 -10.62 -7.32 -7.86
C ILE A 251 -9.38 -6.50 -8.23
N SER A 252 -9.52 -5.19 -8.46
CA SER A 252 -8.44 -4.29 -8.89
C SER A 252 -7.63 -3.77 -7.72
N SER A 253 -6.34 -3.55 -7.92
CA SER A 253 -5.49 -2.82 -6.98
C SER A 253 -5.99 -1.40 -6.73
N THR A 254 -5.67 -0.85 -5.56
CA THR A 254 -6.02 0.51 -5.16
C THR A 254 -5.19 1.59 -5.88
N THR A 255 -4.13 1.20 -6.57
CA THR A 255 -3.18 2.10 -7.23
C THR A 255 -2.83 1.64 -8.65
N GLY A 256 -2.22 2.53 -9.43
CA GLY A 256 -1.70 2.26 -10.76
C GLY A 256 -2.69 2.44 -11.90
N TRP A 257 -3.99 2.48 -11.67
CA TRP A 257 -5.00 2.64 -12.70
C TRP A 257 -5.13 4.08 -13.18
N ASN A 258 -5.30 4.27 -14.49
CA ASN A 258 -5.70 5.56 -15.04
C ASN A 258 -7.09 5.95 -14.55
N THR A 259 -7.33 7.28 -14.44
CA THR A 259 -8.60 7.80 -13.93
C THR A 259 -9.74 7.56 -14.92
N SER A 260 -10.87 7.07 -14.41
CA SER A 260 -12.14 6.94 -15.12
C SER A 260 -13.21 7.85 -14.51
N SER A 261 -14.15 8.34 -15.32
CA SER A 261 -15.34 9.04 -14.85
C SER A 261 -16.55 8.12 -14.66
N ILE A 262 -16.42 6.84 -14.98
CA ILE A 262 -17.49 5.85 -14.94
C ILE A 262 -17.52 5.20 -13.58
N VAL A 263 -18.59 5.43 -12.81
CA VAL A 263 -18.76 4.85 -11.46
C VAL A 263 -18.73 3.33 -11.52
N GLY A 264 -18.00 2.69 -10.61
CA GLY A 264 -17.92 1.23 -10.50
C GLY A 264 -16.83 0.58 -11.34
N THR A 265 -16.03 1.38 -12.06
CA THR A 265 -14.86 0.88 -12.80
C THR A 265 -13.58 0.99 -11.97
N PRO A 266 -12.52 0.21 -12.28
CA PRO A 266 -11.25 0.26 -11.56
C PRO A 266 -10.63 1.65 -11.49
N GLY A 267 -10.73 2.48 -12.54
CA GLY A 267 -10.20 3.83 -12.58
C GLY A 267 -11.04 4.90 -11.84
N TYR A 268 -12.25 4.56 -11.39
CA TYR A 268 -13.09 5.48 -10.64
C TYR A 268 -12.81 5.38 -9.14
N SER A 269 -12.24 6.44 -8.54
CA SER A 269 -11.88 6.44 -7.11
C SER A 269 -11.13 5.15 -6.73
N SER A 270 -9.97 4.94 -7.36
CA SER A 270 -9.23 3.66 -7.28
C SER A 270 -8.81 3.30 -5.84
N ASN A 271 -8.67 4.28 -4.95
CA ASN A 271 -8.42 4.07 -3.52
C ASN A 271 -9.53 3.29 -2.78
N THR A 272 -10.68 3.06 -3.43
CA THR A 272 -11.77 2.22 -2.91
C THR A 272 -11.92 0.91 -3.68
N ASN A 273 -10.88 0.47 -4.38
CA ASN A 273 -10.81 -0.82 -5.03
C ASN A 273 -10.46 -1.93 -4.02
N ASN A 274 -10.35 -3.16 -4.53
CA ASN A 274 -9.75 -4.32 -3.87
C ASN A 274 -10.53 -4.92 -2.70
N SER A 275 -11.84 -4.69 -2.65
CA SER A 275 -12.68 -5.32 -1.61
C SER A 275 -12.67 -6.85 -1.61
N SER A 276 -12.16 -7.49 -2.66
CA SER A 276 -11.94 -8.93 -2.72
C SER A 276 -10.51 -9.34 -2.36
N GLU A 277 -9.59 -8.40 -2.14
CA GLU A 277 -8.16 -8.60 -1.88
C GLU A 277 -7.35 -9.30 -3.00
N LEU A 278 -7.92 -9.57 -4.16
CA LEU A 278 -7.20 -10.16 -5.30
C LEU A 278 -6.10 -9.26 -5.88
N ASN A 279 -6.17 -7.97 -5.62
CA ASN A 279 -5.15 -6.95 -5.90
C ASN A 279 -4.57 -6.98 -7.32
N MET A 280 -5.42 -7.09 -8.33
CA MET A 280 -5.01 -7.15 -9.74
C MET A 280 -4.49 -5.80 -10.22
N ILE A 281 -3.19 -5.73 -10.52
CA ILE A 281 -2.50 -4.51 -10.94
C ILE A 281 -2.65 -4.26 -12.45
N PRO A 282 -2.69 -2.99 -12.93
CA PRO A 282 -2.81 -2.66 -14.35
C PRO A 282 -1.45 -2.79 -15.09
N SER A 283 -1.01 -4.01 -15.29
CA SER A 283 0.32 -4.35 -15.84
C SER A 283 0.47 -4.15 -17.34
N GLY A 284 -0.62 -3.82 -18.04
CA GLY A 284 -0.61 -3.85 -19.52
C GLY A 284 -0.38 -5.25 -20.08
N TRP A 285 0.07 -5.32 -21.33
CA TRP A 285 0.36 -6.57 -22.01
C TRP A 285 1.39 -6.39 -23.14
N ARG A 286 2.00 -7.48 -23.58
CA ARG A 286 2.91 -7.51 -24.74
C ARG A 286 2.29 -8.32 -25.87
N SER A 287 2.16 -7.69 -27.04
CA SER A 287 1.58 -8.31 -28.23
C SER A 287 2.54 -9.26 -28.93
N ILE A 288 2.02 -10.11 -29.81
CA ILE A 288 2.79 -10.96 -30.73
C ILE A 288 3.73 -10.16 -31.64
N ASN A 289 3.47 -8.87 -31.91
CA ASN A 289 4.40 -8.00 -32.64
C ASN A 289 5.57 -7.49 -31.77
N GLY A 290 5.68 -7.97 -30.51
CA GLY A 290 6.72 -7.60 -29.57
C GLY A 290 6.56 -6.25 -28.89
N MET A 291 5.51 -5.48 -29.23
CA MET A 291 5.22 -4.16 -28.66
C MET A 291 4.40 -4.26 -27.37
N PHE A 292 4.58 -3.28 -26.47
CA PHE A 292 3.87 -3.16 -25.22
C PHE A 292 2.69 -2.21 -25.36
N TYR A 293 1.58 -2.52 -24.68
CA TYR A 293 0.32 -1.77 -24.75
C TYR A 293 -0.35 -1.68 -23.38
N ASP A 294 -1.16 -0.64 -23.22
CA ASP A 294 -2.19 -0.50 -22.18
C ASP A 294 -1.68 -0.51 -20.74
N GLU A 295 -0.44 -0.06 -20.50
CA GLU A 295 0.04 0.21 -19.13
C GLU A 295 -0.91 1.17 -18.41
N ASN A 296 -1.21 0.88 -17.15
CA ASN A 296 -2.15 1.62 -16.30
C ASN A 296 -3.61 1.65 -16.80
N THR A 297 -3.92 0.99 -17.92
CA THR A 297 -5.28 0.94 -18.48
C THR A 297 -5.88 -0.45 -18.52
N SER A 298 -5.05 -1.49 -18.55
CA SER A 298 -5.54 -2.87 -18.54
C SER A 298 -4.62 -3.84 -17.82
N SER A 299 -5.14 -5.01 -17.52
CA SER A 299 -4.38 -6.18 -17.07
C SER A 299 -4.93 -7.44 -17.72
N GLY A 300 -4.04 -8.29 -18.24
CA GLY A 300 -4.40 -9.55 -18.89
C GLY A 300 -3.90 -10.76 -18.09
N PHE A 301 -4.75 -11.79 -17.98
CA PHE A 301 -4.46 -13.01 -17.23
C PHE A 301 -4.72 -14.25 -18.10
N TRP A 302 -3.68 -15.05 -18.32
CA TRP A 302 -3.81 -16.28 -19.05
C TRP A 302 -4.61 -17.34 -18.29
N SER A 303 -5.29 -18.18 -19.04
CA SER A 303 -5.80 -19.46 -18.58
C SER A 303 -4.91 -20.57 -19.15
N SER A 304 -4.81 -21.69 -18.45
CA SER A 304 -4.16 -22.90 -18.99
C SER A 304 -5.01 -23.61 -20.06
N SER A 305 -6.27 -23.20 -20.26
CA SER A 305 -7.18 -23.78 -21.24
C SER A 305 -6.94 -23.24 -22.64
N SER A 306 -6.57 -24.11 -23.59
CA SER A 306 -6.46 -23.76 -25.00
C SER A 306 -7.81 -23.76 -25.72
N THR A 307 -7.92 -22.98 -26.78
CA THR A 307 -9.03 -23.02 -27.76
C THR A 307 -8.64 -23.67 -29.08
N GLY A 308 -7.35 -24.04 -29.21
CA GLY A 308 -6.74 -24.64 -30.40
C GLY A 308 -5.25 -24.89 -30.15
N LEU A 309 -4.49 -25.11 -31.23
CA LEU A 309 -3.05 -25.39 -31.11
C LEU A 309 -2.22 -24.17 -30.66
N THR A 310 -2.68 -22.96 -30.96
CA THR A 310 -1.92 -21.71 -30.73
C THR A 310 -2.71 -20.66 -29.94
N ASN A 311 -3.95 -20.93 -29.58
CA ASN A 311 -4.85 -19.97 -28.97
C ASN A 311 -5.29 -20.44 -27.58
N ALA A 312 -5.44 -19.51 -26.65
CA ALA A 312 -5.85 -19.74 -25.28
C ALA A 312 -6.96 -18.79 -24.83
N TRP A 313 -7.70 -19.22 -23.82
CA TRP A 313 -8.58 -18.32 -23.09
C TRP A 313 -7.77 -17.40 -22.19
N TYR A 314 -8.23 -16.14 -22.07
CA TYR A 314 -7.68 -15.19 -21.10
C TYR A 314 -8.79 -14.38 -20.42
N ARG A 315 -8.43 -13.72 -19.34
CA ARG A 315 -9.22 -12.68 -18.70
C ARG A 315 -8.54 -11.34 -18.89
N VAL A 316 -9.34 -10.28 -18.99
CA VAL A 316 -8.84 -8.91 -19.12
C VAL A 316 -9.67 -7.97 -18.27
N LEU A 317 -8.97 -7.07 -17.59
CA LEU A 317 -9.55 -6.03 -16.77
C LEU A 317 -9.17 -4.69 -17.38
N PHE A 318 -10.14 -3.78 -17.53
CA PHE A 318 -9.92 -2.43 -18.05
C PHE A 318 -10.27 -1.37 -17.00
N TYR A 319 -9.52 -0.26 -17.01
CA TYR A 319 -9.71 0.86 -16.08
C TYR A 319 -11.10 1.51 -16.13
N ASP A 320 -11.81 1.37 -17.25
CA ASP A 320 -13.09 2.00 -17.57
C ASP A 320 -14.23 0.99 -17.88
N ASP A 321 -14.03 -0.29 -17.57
CA ASP A 321 -15.07 -1.34 -17.63
C ASP A 321 -15.42 -1.83 -16.21
N PHE A 322 -16.65 -2.26 -16.02
CA PHE A 322 -17.15 -2.75 -14.72
C PHE A 322 -16.72 -4.18 -14.41
N GLY A 323 -16.51 -4.99 -15.42
CA GLY A 323 -16.39 -6.43 -15.31
C GLY A 323 -15.00 -6.96 -15.65
N LEU A 324 -14.81 -8.23 -15.39
CA LEU A 324 -13.68 -8.98 -15.88
C LEU A 324 -14.05 -9.60 -17.24
N GLY A 325 -13.44 -9.09 -18.31
CA GLY A 325 -13.67 -9.54 -19.66
C GLY A 325 -13.08 -10.93 -19.91
N ARG A 326 -13.70 -11.72 -20.79
CA ARG A 326 -13.22 -13.03 -21.25
C ARG A 326 -12.98 -12.98 -22.76
N GLY A 327 -11.79 -13.34 -23.18
CA GLY A 327 -11.38 -13.40 -24.58
C GLY A 327 -10.59 -14.66 -24.91
N TRP A 328 -10.24 -14.80 -26.20
CA TRP A 328 -9.30 -15.81 -26.68
C TRP A 328 -8.37 -15.19 -27.71
N ASN A 329 -7.14 -15.63 -27.76
CA ASN A 329 -6.12 -15.15 -28.68
C ASN A 329 -5.17 -16.29 -29.05
#